data_8cf94d3ef7e130be5514f2d6aa85dd09
#
_entry.id   8cf94d3ef7e130be5514f2d6aa85dd09
#
_cell.length_a   1.000
_cell.length_b   1.000
_cell.length_c   1.000
_cell.angle_alpha   90.00
_cell.angle_beta   90.00
_cell.angle_gamma   90.00
#
_symmetry.space_group_name_H-M   'P 1'
#
loop_
_entity.id
_entity.type
_entity.pdbx_description
1 polymer ?
#
loop_
_entity_poly.entity_id
_entity_poly.type
_entity_poly.pdbx_seq_one_letter_code
_entity_poly.pdbx_strand_id
1 'polypeptide(L)'
;MLQRIGRYEILERIASGGQGTVYRARHTVLDRVVAVKVINQSIADDPAYLEALQREARLAARLDHPNITRVHDFQVEDGTAYIVMEFLPDSLDKHIRPGQPIPYRRAVEIAIQVSRGLAHAHTQGVIHRDIKPGNILLTSEGDAQVTDFGIARAMVSSSRVQQTYGTGTTLYMSPEQWSDGPIDHRADIYSLGVTLFEMLTGSAPFQGQSFQALYIQHRDAPVPPIPRHLGVPRAVGNVVRRA
;
A
#
# COMPACT_ATOMS: atom_id res chain seq x y z
N MET A 1 -8.48 -4.70 -26.00
CA MET A 1 -7.52 -4.68 -24.86
C MET A 1 -6.49 -3.60 -25.14
N LEU A 2 -6.07 -2.84 -24.14
CA LEU A 2 -5.00 -1.86 -24.26
C LEU A 2 -3.72 -2.62 -24.65
N GLN A 3 -3.15 -2.31 -25.83
CA GLN A 3 -1.96 -3.03 -26.31
C GLN A 3 -0.66 -2.29 -25.97
N ARG A 4 -0.73 -0.95 -25.83
CA ARG A 4 0.43 -0.11 -25.60
C ARG A 4 0.05 1.16 -24.83
N ILE A 5 0.97 1.64 -23.99
CA ILE A 5 0.90 2.94 -23.32
C ILE A 5 2.26 3.60 -23.53
N GLY A 6 2.30 4.70 -24.29
CA GLY A 6 3.55 5.35 -24.67
C GLY A 6 4.54 4.34 -25.27
N ARG A 7 5.71 4.22 -24.62
CA ARG A 7 6.79 3.27 -24.99
C ARG A 7 6.70 1.89 -24.31
N TYR A 8 5.57 1.59 -23.66
CA TYR A 8 5.39 0.35 -22.89
C TYR A 8 4.36 -0.55 -23.56
N GLU A 9 4.79 -1.73 -24.02
CA GLU A 9 3.94 -2.79 -24.53
C GLU A 9 3.29 -3.51 -23.35
N ILE A 10 1.95 -3.60 -23.32
CA ILE A 10 1.20 -4.26 -22.26
C ILE A 10 1.27 -5.78 -22.45
N LEU A 11 1.78 -6.46 -21.42
CA LEU A 11 1.87 -7.92 -21.42
C LEU A 11 0.65 -8.54 -20.73
N GLU A 12 0.28 -8.04 -19.56
CA GLU A 12 -0.87 -8.53 -18.81
C GLU A 12 -1.39 -7.47 -17.79
N ARG A 13 -2.64 -7.62 -17.39
CA ARG A 13 -3.22 -6.82 -16.30
C ARG A 13 -2.97 -7.53 -14.97
N ILE A 14 -2.31 -6.86 -14.03
CA ILE A 14 -1.98 -7.40 -12.70
C ILE A 14 -3.12 -7.15 -11.72
N ALA A 15 -3.58 -5.89 -11.62
CA ALA A 15 -4.57 -5.46 -10.64
C ALA A 15 -5.40 -4.29 -11.17
N SER A 16 -6.60 -4.11 -10.60
CA SER A 16 -7.46 -2.96 -10.87
C SER A 16 -8.12 -2.51 -9.56
N GLY A 17 -8.20 -1.21 -9.33
CA GLY A 17 -8.77 -0.63 -8.12
C GLY A 17 -9.26 0.81 -8.33
N GLY A 18 -9.69 1.45 -7.25
CA GLY A 18 -10.25 2.81 -7.29
C GLY A 18 -9.30 3.87 -7.85
N GLN A 19 -8.00 3.68 -7.70
CA GLN A 19 -6.98 4.63 -8.16
C GLN A 19 -6.56 4.41 -9.62
N GLY A 20 -6.73 3.21 -10.15
CA GLY A 20 -6.27 2.87 -11.49
C GLY A 20 -6.09 1.38 -11.70
N THR A 21 -5.47 1.06 -12.83
CA THR A 21 -5.16 -0.31 -13.22
C THR A 21 -3.65 -0.49 -13.37
N VAL A 22 -3.12 -1.54 -12.79
CA VAL A 22 -1.69 -1.91 -12.86
C VAL A 22 -1.50 -2.99 -13.91
N TYR A 23 -0.55 -2.76 -14.80
CA TYR A 23 -0.18 -3.68 -15.86
C TYR A 23 1.29 -4.10 -15.72
N ARG A 24 1.59 -5.35 -16.01
CA ARG A 24 2.92 -5.78 -16.38
C ARG A 24 3.16 -5.36 -17.82
N ALA A 25 4.25 -4.67 -18.08
CA ALA A 25 4.56 -4.13 -19.39
C ALA A 25 6.05 -4.28 -19.72
N ARG A 26 6.40 -4.18 -20.99
CA ARG A 26 7.78 -4.21 -21.47
C ARG A 26 8.13 -2.86 -22.09
N HIS A 27 9.20 -2.24 -21.65
CA HIS A 27 9.76 -1.05 -22.28
C HIS A 27 10.35 -1.42 -23.64
N THR A 28 9.76 -0.91 -24.73
CA THR A 28 10.06 -1.40 -26.11
C THR A 28 11.49 -1.12 -26.59
N VAL A 29 12.18 -0.13 -26.02
CA VAL A 29 13.57 0.22 -26.40
C VAL A 29 14.59 -0.45 -25.48
N LEU A 30 14.31 -0.53 -24.17
CA LEU A 30 15.24 -1.07 -23.19
C LEU A 30 15.05 -2.58 -22.95
N ASP A 31 14.02 -3.18 -23.53
CA ASP A 31 13.61 -4.58 -23.35
C ASP A 31 13.49 -5.01 -21.88
N ARG A 32 13.03 -4.08 -21.04
CA ARG A 32 12.91 -4.27 -19.58
C ARG A 32 11.45 -4.42 -19.19
N VAL A 33 11.16 -5.41 -18.35
CA VAL A 33 9.83 -5.57 -17.73
C VAL A 33 9.67 -4.56 -16.59
N VAL A 34 8.52 -3.90 -16.58
CA VAL A 34 8.13 -2.86 -15.59
C VAL A 34 6.67 -3.06 -15.18
N ALA A 35 6.27 -2.45 -14.07
CA ALA A 35 4.87 -2.25 -13.74
C ALA A 35 4.45 -0.84 -14.20
N VAL A 36 3.29 -0.76 -14.87
CA VAL A 36 2.69 0.51 -15.32
C VAL A 36 1.33 0.65 -14.65
N LYS A 37 1.21 1.63 -13.75
CA LYS A 37 -0.05 1.99 -13.09
C LYS A 37 -0.72 3.12 -13.85
N VAL A 38 -1.78 2.79 -14.57
CA VAL A 38 -2.62 3.76 -15.29
C VAL A 38 -3.64 4.33 -14.32
N ILE A 39 -3.65 5.64 -14.19
CA ILE A 39 -4.57 6.34 -13.29
C ILE A 39 -5.96 6.40 -13.92
N ASN A 40 -7.00 6.22 -13.11
CA ASN A 40 -8.37 6.30 -13.58
C ASN A 40 -8.67 7.68 -14.16
N GLN A 41 -9.36 7.73 -15.30
CA GLN A 41 -9.65 8.95 -16.03
C GLN A 41 -10.39 9.98 -15.18
N SER A 42 -11.37 9.56 -14.38
CA SER A 42 -12.11 10.44 -13.47
C SER A 42 -11.22 11.17 -12.43
N ILE A 43 -10.03 10.65 -12.21
CA ILE A 43 -9.00 11.21 -11.33
C ILE A 43 -8.07 12.10 -12.15
N ALA A 44 -7.67 11.66 -13.33
CA ALA A 44 -6.78 12.40 -14.23
C ALA A 44 -7.42 13.66 -14.80
N ASP A 45 -8.76 13.71 -14.89
CA ASP A 45 -9.51 14.88 -15.37
C ASP A 45 -9.59 16.04 -14.37
N ASP A 46 -9.21 15.82 -13.09
CA ASP A 46 -9.09 16.89 -12.09
C ASP A 46 -7.65 17.45 -12.08
N PRO A 47 -7.42 18.69 -12.59
CA PRO A 47 -6.06 19.25 -12.68
C PRO A 47 -5.36 19.39 -11.32
N ALA A 48 -6.10 19.73 -10.26
CA ALA A 48 -5.53 19.88 -8.92
C ALA A 48 -5.08 18.52 -8.38
N TYR A 49 -5.85 17.46 -8.66
CA TYR A 49 -5.49 16.11 -8.31
C TYR A 49 -4.27 15.61 -9.10
N LEU A 50 -4.24 15.83 -10.41
CA LEU A 50 -3.12 15.44 -11.26
C LEU A 50 -1.81 16.14 -10.83
N GLU A 51 -1.87 17.42 -10.47
CA GLU A 51 -0.71 18.15 -9.93
C GLU A 51 -0.23 17.58 -8.59
N ALA A 52 -1.17 17.25 -7.70
CA ALA A 52 -0.85 16.60 -6.42
C ALA A 52 -0.20 15.22 -6.64
N LEU A 53 -0.75 14.41 -7.54
CA LEU A 53 -0.21 13.09 -7.90
C LEU A 53 1.20 13.21 -8.49
N GLN A 54 1.43 14.17 -9.38
CA GLN A 54 2.75 14.43 -9.97
C GLN A 54 3.78 14.82 -8.90
N ARG A 55 3.36 15.63 -7.91
CA ARG A 55 4.21 16.02 -6.78
C ARG A 55 4.58 14.80 -5.92
N GLU A 56 3.61 13.95 -5.60
CA GLU A 56 3.85 12.74 -4.81
C GLU A 56 4.73 11.72 -5.58
N ALA A 57 4.50 11.56 -6.89
CA ALA A 57 5.34 10.70 -7.72
C ALA A 57 6.80 11.19 -7.76
N ARG A 58 7.04 12.51 -7.81
CA ARG A 58 8.40 13.09 -7.71
C ARG A 58 9.06 12.82 -6.37
N LEU A 59 8.30 12.84 -5.27
CA LEU A 59 8.82 12.52 -3.94
C LEU A 59 9.15 11.03 -3.85
N ALA A 60 8.23 10.15 -4.30
CA ALA A 60 8.45 8.71 -4.34
C ALA A 60 9.68 8.31 -5.20
N ALA A 61 9.90 8.99 -6.33
CA ALA A 61 11.05 8.73 -7.20
C ALA A 61 12.42 9.07 -6.57
N ARG A 62 12.44 9.85 -5.48
CA ARG A 62 13.68 10.16 -4.73
C ARG A 62 14.01 9.11 -3.67
N LEU A 63 13.06 8.24 -3.34
CA LEU A 63 13.27 7.20 -2.34
C LEU A 63 14.09 6.07 -2.96
N ASP A 64 15.33 5.94 -2.53
CA ASP A 64 16.25 4.85 -2.93
C ASP A 64 16.59 4.00 -1.71
N HIS A 65 15.89 2.87 -1.56
CA HIS A 65 16.04 1.96 -0.43
C HIS A 65 15.65 0.53 -0.84
N PRO A 66 16.36 -0.53 -0.40
CA PRO A 66 16.08 -1.91 -0.81
C PRO A 66 14.67 -2.41 -0.45
N ASN A 67 14.01 -1.80 0.54
CA ASN A 67 12.64 -2.15 0.91
C ASN A 67 11.59 -1.15 0.40
N ILE A 68 11.90 -0.41 -0.65
CA ILE A 68 10.97 0.49 -1.35
C ILE A 68 11.01 0.18 -2.84
N THR A 69 9.85 -0.04 -3.46
CA THR A 69 9.74 -0.25 -4.90
C THR A 69 10.13 1.02 -5.64
N ARG A 70 11.09 0.90 -6.55
CA ARG A 70 11.62 2.05 -7.29
C ARG A 70 10.62 2.58 -8.31
N VAL A 71 10.30 3.88 -8.23
CA VAL A 71 9.56 4.61 -9.26
C VAL A 71 10.54 5.07 -10.34
N HIS A 72 10.25 4.73 -11.59
CA HIS A 72 11.10 5.04 -12.74
C HIS A 72 10.65 6.31 -13.47
N ASP A 73 9.33 6.53 -13.60
CA ASP A 73 8.79 7.63 -14.39
C ASP A 73 7.34 7.94 -14.02
N PHE A 74 6.92 9.17 -14.30
CA PHE A 74 5.53 9.61 -14.30
C PHE A 74 5.27 10.36 -15.60
N GLN A 75 4.26 9.95 -16.33
CA GLN A 75 3.94 10.51 -17.66
C GLN A 75 2.46 10.86 -17.76
N VAL A 76 2.18 11.88 -18.55
CA VAL A 76 0.83 12.19 -19.06
C VAL A 76 0.92 12.24 -20.58
N GLU A 77 0.28 11.31 -21.26
CA GLU A 77 0.35 11.16 -22.71
C GLU A 77 -1.05 10.87 -23.25
N ASP A 78 -1.50 11.62 -24.25
CA ASP A 78 -2.84 11.52 -24.84
C ASP A 78 -3.98 11.54 -23.80
N GLY A 79 -3.86 12.40 -22.77
CA GLY A 79 -4.83 12.51 -21.68
C GLY A 79 -4.78 11.37 -20.66
N THR A 80 -3.85 10.42 -20.81
CA THR A 80 -3.69 9.29 -19.88
C THR A 80 -2.49 9.55 -18.96
N ALA A 81 -2.74 9.60 -17.64
CA ALA A 81 -1.69 9.68 -16.63
C ALA A 81 -1.28 8.27 -16.18
N TYR A 82 0.04 8.02 -16.10
CA TYR A 82 0.54 6.74 -15.63
C TYR A 82 1.87 6.85 -14.89
N ILE A 83 2.10 5.92 -13.96
CA ILE A 83 3.34 5.78 -13.19
C ILE A 83 4.02 4.50 -13.64
N VAL A 84 5.32 4.58 -13.89
CA VAL A 84 6.17 3.43 -14.23
C VAL A 84 7.05 3.10 -13.03
N MET A 85 7.06 1.84 -12.64
CA MET A 85 7.83 1.38 -11.49
C MET A 85 8.45 0.01 -11.74
N GLU A 86 9.34 -0.39 -10.87
CA GLU A 86 9.90 -1.73 -10.84
C GLU A 86 8.79 -2.78 -10.80
N PHE A 87 8.93 -3.83 -11.60
CA PHE A 87 8.01 -4.96 -11.56
C PHE A 87 8.49 -5.99 -10.54
N LEU A 88 7.63 -6.30 -9.59
CA LEU A 88 7.81 -7.36 -8.61
C LEU A 88 6.73 -8.43 -8.83
N PRO A 89 7.08 -9.72 -8.85
CA PRO A 89 6.18 -10.77 -9.33
C PRO A 89 5.08 -11.14 -8.34
N ASP A 90 5.23 -10.76 -7.07
CA ASP A 90 4.37 -11.24 -6.00
C ASP A 90 4.01 -10.13 -5.00
N SER A 91 2.95 -10.36 -4.22
CA SER A 91 2.46 -9.42 -3.21
C SER A 91 2.00 -10.17 -1.96
N LEU A 92 2.17 -9.55 -0.79
CA LEU A 92 1.94 -10.16 0.51
C LEU A 92 0.49 -10.62 0.72
N ASP A 93 -0.49 -9.92 0.14
CA ASP A 93 -1.91 -10.28 0.23
C ASP A 93 -2.22 -11.67 -0.35
N LYS A 94 -1.45 -12.14 -1.33
CA LYS A 94 -1.61 -13.49 -1.90
C LYS A 94 -1.21 -14.60 -0.92
N HIS A 95 -0.41 -14.27 0.09
CA HIS A 95 0.10 -15.21 1.10
C HIS A 95 -0.72 -15.24 2.39
N ILE A 96 -1.64 -14.30 2.57
CA ILE A 96 -2.50 -14.23 3.75
C ILE A 96 -3.88 -14.78 3.39
N ARG A 97 -4.33 -15.79 4.12
CA ARG A 97 -5.65 -16.39 3.95
C ARG A 97 -6.29 -16.65 5.30
N PRO A 98 -7.62 -16.54 5.43
CA PRO A 98 -8.32 -16.90 6.65
C PRO A 98 -7.95 -18.33 7.11
N GLY A 99 -7.51 -18.46 8.37
CA GLY A 99 -7.07 -19.73 8.95
C GLY A 99 -5.70 -20.23 8.48
N GLN A 100 -4.98 -19.50 7.65
CA GLN A 100 -3.62 -19.82 7.18
C GLN A 100 -2.67 -18.66 7.43
N PRO A 101 -2.27 -18.42 8.69
CA PRO A 101 -1.35 -17.34 9.03
C PRO A 101 0.06 -17.60 8.47
N ILE A 102 0.80 -16.52 8.24
CA ILE A 102 2.23 -16.61 7.92
C ILE A 102 2.99 -17.05 9.18
N PRO A 103 3.97 -17.95 9.08
CA PRO A 103 4.82 -18.31 10.22
C PRO A 103 5.40 -17.05 10.88
N TYR A 104 5.30 -16.94 12.21
CA TYR A 104 5.59 -15.68 12.91
C TYR A 104 6.99 -15.12 12.64
N ARG A 105 8.00 -15.97 12.47
CA ARG A 105 9.37 -15.55 12.13
C ARG A 105 9.37 -14.79 10.81
N ARG A 106 8.71 -15.35 9.80
CA ARG A 106 8.60 -14.73 8.47
C ARG A 106 7.80 -13.43 8.50
N ALA A 107 6.69 -13.39 9.25
CA ALA A 107 5.90 -12.17 9.45
C ALA A 107 6.73 -11.05 10.10
N VAL A 108 7.55 -11.39 11.10
CA VAL A 108 8.46 -10.43 11.76
C VAL A 108 9.56 -9.95 10.81
N GLU A 109 10.16 -10.82 10.01
CA GLU A 109 11.16 -10.44 8.99
C GLU A 109 10.58 -9.44 7.99
N ILE A 110 9.39 -9.72 7.45
CA ILE A 110 8.68 -8.81 6.54
C ILE A 110 8.41 -7.46 7.24
N ALA A 111 7.89 -7.49 8.47
CA ALA A 111 7.60 -6.27 9.22
C ALA A 111 8.87 -5.42 9.48
N ILE A 112 10.00 -6.05 9.74
CA ILE A 112 11.30 -5.35 9.90
C ILE A 112 11.71 -4.70 8.58
N GLN A 113 11.60 -5.40 7.45
CA GLN A 113 11.94 -4.87 6.13
C GLN A 113 11.04 -3.68 5.77
N VAL A 114 9.72 -3.81 5.95
CA VAL A 114 8.77 -2.72 5.75
C VAL A 114 9.10 -1.52 6.66
N SER A 115 9.38 -1.76 7.95
CA SER A 115 9.75 -0.69 8.89
C SER A 115 11.00 0.07 8.45
N ARG A 116 12.00 -0.59 7.87
CA ARG A 116 13.21 0.05 7.34
C ARG A 116 12.88 0.97 6.15
N GLY A 117 12.05 0.48 5.22
CA GLY A 117 11.57 1.31 4.10
C GLY A 117 10.79 2.53 4.57
N LEU A 118 9.85 2.34 5.51
CA LEU A 118 9.07 3.44 6.09
C LEU A 118 9.97 4.45 6.84
N ALA A 119 10.90 3.98 7.65
CA ALA A 119 11.83 4.87 8.36
C ALA A 119 12.64 5.74 7.39
N HIS A 120 13.12 5.16 6.27
CA HIS A 120 13.79 5.92 5.21
C HIS A 120 12.87 6.98 4.61
N ALA A 121 11.63 6.63 4.22
CA ALA A 121 10.66 7.56 3.66
C ALA A 121 10.32 8.70 4.64
N HIS A 122 10.12 8.37 5.91
CA HIS A 122 9.80 9.36 6.96
C HIS A 122 10.93 10.37 7.17
N THR A 123 12.21 9.97 7.07
CA THR A 123 13.34 10.93 7.12
C THR A 123 13.35 11.90 5.94
N GLN A 124 12.73 11.54 4.82
CA GLN A 124 12.54 12.40 3.64
C GLN A 124 11.21 13.18 3.69
N GLY A 125 10.47 13.11 4.81
CA GLY A 125 9.18 13.78 4.97
C GLY A 125 8.03 13.13 4.19
N VAL A 126 8.20 11.89 3.72
CA VAL A 126 7.19 11.15 2.97
C VAL A 126 6.47 10.17 3.90
N ILE A 127 5.14 10.28 3.99
CA ILE A 127 4.26 9.38 4.74
C ILE A 127 3.46 8.58 3.72
N HIS A 128 3.38 7.26 3.90
CA HIS A 128 2.74 6.35 2.96
C HIS A 128 1.21 6.43 2.97
N ARG A 129 0.58 6.37 4.16
CA ARG A 129 -0.86 6.50 4.42
C ARG A 129 -1.76 5.36 3.90
N ASP A 130 -1.22 4.35 3.27
CA ASP A 130 -1.96 3.19 2.75
C ASP A 130 -1.15 1.90 2.89
N ILE A 131 -0.55 1.67 4.07
CA ILE A 131 0.15 0.41 4.36
C ILE A 131 -0.87 -0.70 4.56
N LYS A 132 -0.76 -1.74 3.70
CA LYS A 132 -1.59 -2.94 3.71
C LYS A 132 -0.89 -4.06 2.97
N PRO A 133 -1.31 -5.33 3.10
CA PRO A 133 -0.66 -6.45 2.41
C PRO A 133 -0.53 -6.27 0.90
N GLY A 134 -1.55 -5.69 0.21
CA GLY A 134 -1.50 -5.46 -1.22
C GLY A 134 -0.48 -4.41 -1.68
N ASN A 135 0.03 -3.56 -0.77
CA ASN A 135 1.06 -2.57 -1.04
C ASN A 135 2.44 -3.00 -0.51
N ILE A 136 2.59 -4.26 -0.13
CA ILE A 136 3.87 -4.89 0.23
C ILE A 136 4.14 -5.97 -0.81
N LEU A 137 5.07 -5.68 -1.72
CA LEU A 137 5.47 -6.59 -2.78
C LEU A 137 6.65 -7.45 -2.31
N LEU A 138 6.78 -8.63 -2.92
CA LEU A 138 7.85 -9.57 -2.61
C LEU A 138 8.73 -9.78 -3.85
N THR A 139 10.05 -9.72 -3.65
CA THR A 139 11.03 -10.07 -4.68
C THR A 139 11.04 -11.59 -4.93
N SER A 140 11.75 -12.05 -5.95
CA SER A 140 12.00 -13.48 -6.20
C SER A 140 12.74 -14.16 -5.05
N GLU A 141 13.55 -13.42 -4.31
CA GLU A 141 14.27 -13.88 -3.11
C GLU A 141 13.39 -13.87 -1.86
N GLY A 142 12.21 -13.26 -1.97
CA GLY A 142 11.24 -13.13 -0.89
C GLY A 142 11.39 -11.84 -0.07
N ASP A 143 12.29 -10.92 -0.38
CA ASP A 143 12.43 -9.65 0.33
C ASP A 143 11.23 -8.75 0.11
N ALA A 144 10.79 -8.05 1.16
CA ALA A 144 9.64 -7.16 1.11
C ALA A 144 10.02 -5.75 0.66
N GLN A 145 9.22 -5.20 -0.25
CA GLN A 145 9.30 -3.82 -0.70
C GLN A 145 7.94 -3.14 -0.60
N VAL A 146 7.90 -1.93 -0.07
CA VAL A 146 6.70 -1.09 -0.02
C VAL A 146 6.53 -0.37 -1.35
N THR A 147 5.33 -0.46 -1.93
CA THR A 147 4.96 0.21 -3.18
C THR A 147 3.87 1.25 -2.96
N ASP A 148 3.60 2.08 -3.97
CA ASP A 148 2.51 3.07 -3.98
C ASP A 148 2.63 4.19 -2.92
N PHE A 149 3.86 4.65 -2.62
CA PHE A 149 4.09 5.80 -1.73
C PHE A 149 3.36 7.05 -2.21
N GLY A 150 2.66 7.71 -1.28
CA GLY A 150 2.11 9.07 -1.44
C GLY A 150 0.87 9.20 -2.31
N ILE A 151 0.52 8.20 -3.14
CA ILE A 151 -0.60 8.27 -4.08
C ILE A 151 -1.94 8.50 -3.33
N ALA A 152 -2.05 8.02 -2.10
CA ALA A 152 -3.24 8.19 -1.27
C ALA A 152 -3.48 9.66 -0.84
N ARG A 153 -2.43 10.48 -0.68
CA ARG A 153 -2.56 11.88 -0.23
C ARG A 153 -3.29 12.76 -1.23
N ALA A 154 -3.06 12.53 -2.52
CA ALA A 154 -3.74 13.28 -3.57
C ALA A 154 -5.27 13.10 -3.51
N MET A 155 -5.77 12.04 -2.83
CA MET A 155 -7.18 11.67 -2.77
C MET A 155 -7.93 12.20 -1.54
N VAL A 156 -7.24 12.71 -0.51
CA VAL A 156 -7.88 13.13 0.75
C VAL A 156 -8.30 14.59 0.68
N SER A 157 -9.44 14.84 0.06
CA SER A 157 -10.35 15.88 0.52
C SER A 157 -11.52 15.17 1.24
N SER A 158 -11.84 15.59 2.44
CA SER A 158 -12.72 14.95 3.42
C SER A 158 -14.09 14.43 2.94
N SER A 159 -14.59 14.93 1.82
CA SER A 159 -15.88 14.51 1.22
C SER A 159 -15.74 13.31 0.25
N ARG A 160 -14.53 12.90 -0.13
CA ARG A 160 -14.29 11.82 -1.11
C ARG A 160 -13.71 10.53 -0.52
N VAL A 161 -13.34 10.52 0.75
CA VAL A 161 -12.77 9.33 1.43
C VAL A 161 -13.66 8.09 1.26
N GLN A 162 -14.98 8.25 1.42
CA GLN A 162 -15.92 7.13 1.27
C GLN A 162 -16.03 6.57 -0.16
N GLN A 163 -15.82 7.40 -1.20
CA GLN A 163 -15.95 6.97 -2.59
C GLN A 163 -14.64 6.40 -3.16
N THR A 164 -13.50 6.77 -2.59
CA THR A 164 -12.17 6.48 -3.12
C THR A 164 -11.54 5.24 -2.50
N TYR A 165 -11.80 5.00 -1.20
CA TYR A 165 -11.30 3.82 -0.52
C TYR A 165 -12.33 2.70 -0.62
N GLY A 166 -12.04 1.67 -1.44
CA GLY A 166 -12.81 0.41 -1.40
C GLY A 166 -12.76 -0.20 -0.01
N THR A 167 -13.73 -1.05 0.32
CA THR A 167 -13.88 -1.70 1.64
C THR A 167 -12.61 -2.38 2.16
N GLY A 168 -11.67 -2.79 1.28
CA GLY A 168 -10.42 -3.42 1.67
C GLY A 168 -9.36 -2.49 2.27
N THR A 169 -9.30 -1.21 1.88
CA THR A 169 -8.29 -0.26 2.39
C THR A 169 -8.62 0.24 3.79
N THR A 170 -9.90 0.40 4.10
CA THR A 170 -10.35 0.94 5.39
C THR A 170 -10.01 0.03 6.59
N LEU A 171 -9.73 -1.26 6.34
CA LEU A 171 -9.32 -2.21 7.39
C LEU A 171 -7.97 -1.89 8.06
N TYR A 172 -7.13 -1.07 7.42
CA TYR A 172 -5.77 -0.74 7.89
C TYR A 172 -5.62 0.72 8.27
N MET A 173 -6.66 1.52 8.08
CA MET A 173 -6.62 2.96 8.25
C MET A 173 -6.50 3.34 9.73
N SER A 174 -5.54 4.20 10.05
CA SER A 174 -5.36 4.69 11.43
C SER A 174 -6.51 5.61 11.86
N PRO A 175 -6.84 5.69 13.18
CA PRO A 175 -7.97 6.49 13.67
C PRO A 175 -7.95 7.95 13.20
N GLU A 176 -6.79 8.59 13.13
CA GLU A 176 -6.63 9.98 12.69
C GLU A 176 -6.91 10.18 11.19
N GLN A 177 -6.78 9.15 10.37
CA GLN A 177 -7.09 9.23 8.93
C GLN A 177 -8.59 9.31 8.64
N TRP A 178 -9.45 9.04 9.63
CA TRP A 178 -10.91 9.16 9.51
C TRP A 178 -11.42 10.57 9.84
N SER A 179 -10.54 11.46 10.29
CA SER A 179 -10.83 12.84 10.67
C SER A 179 -10.03 13.83 9.83
N ASP A 180 -10.42 15.09 9.83
CA ASP A 180 -9.73 16.18 9.11
C ASP A 180 -8.47 16.68 9.86
N GLY A 181 -7.98 15.90 10.83
CA GLY A 181 -6.80 16.23 11.63
C GLY A 181 -5.47 16.04 10.89
N PRO A 182 -4.37 16.56 11.44
CA PRO A 182 -3.04 16.35 10.86
C PRO A 182 -2.64 14.88 10.97
N ILE A 183 -2.18 14.31 9.85
CA ILE A 183 -1.68 12.93 9.77
C ILE A 183 -0.15 12.99 9.77
N ASP A 184 0.49 12.28 10.71
CA ASP A 184 1.94 12.11 10.75
C ASP A 184 2.38 10.67 10.45
N HIS A 185 3.69 10.39 10.59
CA HIS A 185 4.29 9.09 10.31
C HIS A 185 3.74 7.94 11.17
N ARG A 186 3.08 8.23 12.31
CA ARG A 186 2.49 7.21 13.18
C ARG A 186 1.31 6.50 12.53
N ALA A 187 0.66 7.13 11.55
CA ALA A 187 -0.38 6.47 10.76
C ALA A 187 0.15 5.22 10.02
N ASP A 188 1.38 5.29 9.49
CA ASP A 188 2.02 4.14 8.84
C ASP A 188 2.41 3.04 9.84
N ILE A 189 2.82 3.43 11.07
CA ILE A 189 3.15 2.48 12.14
C ILE A 189 1.90 1.72 12.56
N TYR A 190 0.78 2.42 12.75
CA TYR A 190 -0.51 1.81 13.05
C TYR A 190 -0.93 0.81 11.96
N SER A 191 -0.91 1.23 10.69
CA SER A 191 -1.29 0.39 9.56
C SER A 191 -0.38 -0.83 9.41
N LEU A 192 0.92 -0.70 9.74
CA LEU A 192 1.86 -1.82 9.80
C LEU A 192 1.52 -2.77 10.97
N GLY A 193 1.09 -2.24 12.11
CA GLY A 193 0.61 -3.04 13.25
C GLY A 193 -0.59 -3.90 12.88
N VAL A 194 -1.58 -3.31 12.19
CA VAL A 194 -2.74 -4.03 11.64
C VAL A 194 -2.32 -5.09 10.63
N THR A 195 -1.41 -4.76 9.73
CA THR A 195 -0.86 -5.70 8.73
C THR A 195 -0.12 -6.86 9.40
N LEU A 196 0.69 -6.57 10.44
CA LEU A 196 1.40 -7.61 11.19
C LEU A 196 0.42 -8.53 11.93
N PHE A 197 -0.63 -7.98 12.55
CA PHE A 197 -1.67 -8.78 13.18
C PHE A 197 -2.29 -9.75 12.15
N GLU A 198 -2.63 -9.25 10.97
CA GLU A 198 -3.23 -10.07 9.91
C GLU A 198 -2.27 -11.15 9.40
N MET A 199 -0.99 -10.84 9.19
CA MET A 199 0.03 -11.85 8.86
C MET A 199 0.06 -12.98 9.90
N LEU A 200 -0.03 -12.63 11.19
CA LEU A 200 0.09 -13.57 12.30
C LEU A 200 -1.17 -14.39 12.56
N THR A 201 -2.35 -13.92 12.13
CA THR A 201 -3.64 -14.55 12.45
C THR A 201 -4.43 -15.01 11.22
N GLY A 202 -4.09 -14.49 10.03
CA GLY A 202 -4.81 -14.72 8.79
C GLY A 202 -6.04 -13.82 8.60
N SER A 203 -6.25 -12.84 9.48
CA SER A 203 -7.39 -11.90 9.39
C SER A 203 -7.05 -10.58 10.06
N ALA A 204 -7.58 -9.47 9.55
CA ALA A 204 -7.43 -8.15 10.18
C ALA A 204 -8.04 -8.15 11.60
N PRO A 205 -7.50 -7.34 12.55
CA PRO A 205 -7.97 -7.29 13.94
C PRO A 205 -9.39 -6.76 14.09
N PHE A 206 -9.78 -5.87 13.19
CA PHE A 206 -11.08 -5.22 13.20
C PHE A 206 -11.82 -5.49 11.90
N GLN A 207 -13.11 -5.82 12.00
CA GLN A 207 -13.97 -6.15 10.87
C GLN A 207 -15.34 -5.52 11.11
N GLY A 208 -15.84 -4.75 10.16
CA GLY A 208 -17.14 -4.06 10.26
C GLY A 208 -17.91 -4.15 8.96
N GLN A 209 -19.25 -4.25 9.08
CA GLN A 209 -20.15 -4.27 7.92
C GLN A 209 -20.38 -2.86 7.33
N SER A 210 -19.97 -1.81 8.04
CA SER A 210 -20.06 -0.42 7.58
C SER A 210 -18.80 0.35 7.92
N PHE A 211 -18.55 1.40 7.15
CA PHE A 211 -17.48 2.36 7.38
C PHE A 211 -17.48 2.89 8.82
N GLN A 212 -18.65 3.29 9.32
CA GLN A 212 -18.80 3.84 10.66
C GLN A 212 -18.52 2.79 11.76
N ALA A 213 -18.99 1.55 11.59
CA ALA A 213 -18.73 0.47 12.55
C ALA A 213 -17.23 0.16 12.64
N LEU A 214 -16.54 0.17 11.51
CA LEU A 214 -15.09 -0.06 11.44
C LEU A 214 -14.31 1.09 12.09
N TYR A 215 -14.70 2.33 11.83
CA TYR A 215 -14.10 3.50 12.50
C TYR A 215 -14.17 3.41 14.02
N ILE A 216 -15.35 3.07 14.58
CA ILE A 216 -15.55 2.92 16.02
C ILE A 216 -14.61 1.83 16.57
N GLN A 217 -14.44 0.72 15.85
CA GLN A 217 -13.53 -0.35 16.29
C GLN A 217 -12.08 0.11 16.29
N HIS A 218 -11.60 0.78 15.24
CA HIS A 218 -10.23 1.30 15.16
C HIS A 218 -9.94 2.35 16.23
N ARG A 219 -10.94 3.14 16.64
CA ARG A 219 -10.80 4.20 17.65
C ARG A 219 -10.88 3.69 19.07
N ASP A 220 -11.82 2.79 19.36
CA ASP A 220 -12.24 2.49 20.73
C ASP A 220 -12.02 1.02 21.15
N ALA A 221 -11.95 0.08 20.20
CA ALA A 221 -11.86 -1.32 20.57
C ALA A 221 -10.42 -1.73 20.93
N PRO A 222 -10.23 -2.56 21.97
CA PRO A 222 -8.91 -3.12 22.26
C PRO A 222 -8.49 -4.07 21.16
N VAL A 223 -7.19 -4.08 20.83
CA VAL A 223 -6.63 -5.05 19.87
C VAL A 223 -6.89 -6.47 20.36
N PRO A 224 -7.50 -7.34 19.54
CA PRO A 224 -7.78 -8.72 19.92
C PRO A 224 -6.50 -9.48 20.29
N PRO A 225 -6.53 -10.40 21.24
CA PRO A 225 -5.37 -11.21 21.58
C PRO A 225 -5.05 -12.19 20.43
N ILE A 226 -3.77 -12.34 20.12
CA ILE A 226 -3.31 -13.38 19.18
C ILE A 226 -3.54 -14.76 19.80
N PRO A 227 -4.23 -15.69 19.12
CA PRO A 227 -4.53 -17.01 19.64
C PRO A 227 -3.27 -17.79 20.04
N ARG A 228 -3.27 -18.40 21.23
CA ARG A 228 -2.09 -19.11 21.79
C ARG A 228 -1.62 -20.28 20.92
N HIS A 229 -2.53 -20.96 20.23
CA HIS A 229 -2.20 -22.11 19.37
C HIS A 229 -1.33 -21.74 18.17
N LEU A 230 -1.24 -20.44 17.80
CA LEU A 230 -0.38 -19.96 16.72
C LEU A 230 1.11 -19.85 17.13
N GLY A 231 1.44 -20.11 18.38
CA GLY A 231 2.83 -20.16 18.85
C GLY A 231 3.58 -18.84 18.79
N VAL A 232 2.87 -17.70 18.63
CA VAL A 232 3.47 -16.37 18.54
C VAL A 232 4.02 -15.94 19.90
N PRO A 233 5.31 -15.55 20.00
CA PRO A 233 5.88 -15.08 21.27
C PRO A 233 5.15 -13.85 21.81
N ARG A 234 4.98 -13.76 23.13
CA ARG A 234 4.34 -12.61 23.80
C ARG A 234 4.97 -11.28 23.43
N ALA A 235 6.29 -11.25 23.22
CA ALA A 235 7.00 -10.04 22.81
C ALA A 235 6.47 -9.50 21.46
N VAL A 236 6.22 -10.38 20.47
CA VAL A 236 5.65 -10.00 19.17
C VAL A 236 4.23 -9.46 19.33
N GLY A 237 3.39 -10.14 20.13
CA GLY A 237 2.03 -9.66 20.43
C GLY A 237 2.03 -8.30 21.17
N ASN A 238 3.07 -7.99 21.96
CA ASN A 238 3.22 -6.69 22.60
C ASN A 238 3.58 -5.58 21.60
N VAL A 239 4.39 -5.89 20.59
CA VAL A 239 4.69 -4.95 19.48
C VAL A 239 3.40 -4.57 18.75
N VAL A 240 2.62 -5.56 18.33
CA VAL A 240 1.34 -5.33 17.64
C VAL A 240 0.38 -4.44 18.44
N ARG A 241 0.33 -4.61 19.78
CA ARG A 241 -0.55 -3.78 20.63
C ARG A 241 -0.06 -2.36 20.86
N ARG A 242 1.21 -2.07 20.59
CA ARG A 242 1.81 -0.73 20.77
C ARG A 242 1.88 0.08 19.49
N ALA A 243 1.83 -0.59 18.33
CA ALA A 243 1.74 0.02 17.02
C ALA A 243 0.34 0.59 16.80
#